data_d7df86ab057d4c7441f6b01f2259eb5b
#
_entry.id   d7df86ab057d4c7441f6b01f2259eb5b
#
_cell.length_a   1.000
_cell.length_b   1.000
_cell.length_c   1.000
_cell.angle_alpha   90.00
_cell.angle_beta   90.00
_cell.angle_gamma   90.00
#
_symmetry.space_group_name_H-M   'P 1'
#
loop_
_entity.id
_entity.type
_entity.pdbx_description
1 polymer ?
#
loop_
_entity_poly.entity_id
_entity_poly.type
_entity_poly.pdbx_seq_one_letter_code
_entity_poly.pdbx_strand_id
1 'polypeptide(L)'
;GHQTTVFEMLPKLGGMLRYGIPNYRLPKDRLDEDIQAILETGVQVEFGKRIGKDITIQSLRQEYDAVLISIGASTDKKLGIEGEHAEGVISAVSFLRDVGEDKSPDLTGQEVAVIGGGNVSMDAVRTAKRLGAKKVSIVYRRRTADMTALPAEIEGAVAEGIEVLTLKAPSRIKTDENGHVSGIYVTPQMISKIKDGRASVCPTGEEDFL
;
A
#
# COMPACT_ATOMS: atom_id res chain seq x y z
N GLY A 1 4.88 14.80 34.11
CA GLY A 1 4.98 14.38 32.72
C GLY A 1 5.33 15.57 31.82
N HIS A 2 5.67 15.32 30.58
CA HIS A 2 5.90 16.36 29.57
C HIS A 2 4.58 16.80 28.95
N GLN A 3 4.47 18.07 28.59
CA GLN A 3 3.40 18.53 27.70
C GLN A 3 3.75 18.11 26.27
N THR A 4 2.82 17.41 25.63
CA THR A 4 3.06 16.84 24.30
C THR A 4 2.06 17.39 23.30
N THR A 5 2.56 17.86 22.15
CA THR A 5 1.75 18.25 20.99
C THR A 5 2.11 17.37 19.81
N VAL A 6 1.10 16.79 19.17
CA VAL A 6 1.23 15.99 17.94
C VAL A 6 0.77 16.84 16.76
N PHE A 7 1.61 16.99 15.75
CA PHE A 7 1.26 17.62 14.48
C PHE A 7 0.95 16.54 13.44
N GLU A 8 -0.28 16.50 12.96
CA GLU A 8 -0.76 15.51 12.01
C GLU A 8 -1.23 16.22 10.73
N MET A 9 -0.78 15.74 9.56
CA MET A 9 -1.19 16.36 8.29
C MET A 9 -2.57 15.91 7.83
N LEU A 10 -3.04 14.74 8.28
CA LEU A 10 -4.33 14.14 7.92
C LEU A 10 -5.42 14.56 8.92
N PRO A 11 -6.70 14.43 8.55
CA PRO A 11 -7.80 14.90 9.40
C PRO A 11 -8.08 14.04 10.63
N LYS A 12 -7.51 12.83 10.69
CA LYS A 12 -7.71 11.89 11.83
C LYS A 12 -6.39 11.27 12.25
N LEU A 13 -6.25 10.96 13.52
CA LEU A 13 -5.12 10.20 14.07
C LEU A 13 -5.16 8.72 13.65
N GLY A 14 -4.02 8.05 13.80
CA GLY A 14 -3.88 6.61 13.59
C GLY A 14 -2.93 6.22 12.47
N GLY A 15 -2.49 7.17 11.64
CA GLY A 15 -1.49 6.92 10.58
C GLY A 15 -1.81 5.69 9.74
N MET A 16 -0.83 4.81 9.53
CA MET A 16 -1.01 3.59 8.72
C MET A 16 -2.02 2.61 9.30
N LEU A 17 -2.28 2.61 10.61
CA LEU A 17 -3.32 1.78 11.21
C LEU A 17 -4.72 2.19 10.72
N ARG A 18 -4.93 3.49 10.48
CA ARG A 18 -6.17 4.02 9.95
C ARG A 18 -6.23 3.98 8.43
N TYR A 19 -5.18 4.49 7.79
CA TYR A 19 -5.19 4.80 6.36
C TYR A 19 -4.60 3.70 5.48
N GLY A 20 -3.89 2.73 6.07
CA GLY A 20 -3.28 1.63 5.32
C GLY A 20 -3.90 0.28 5.59
N ILE A 21 -4.32 0.00 6.84
CA ILE A 21 -4.91 -1.29 7.20
C ILE A 21 -6.43 -1.24 6.98
N PRO A 22 -7.00 -2.13 6.18
CA PRO A 22 -8.46 -2.17 5.95
C PRO A 22 -9.27 -2.43 7.22
N ASN A 23 -10.52 -1.94 7.24
CA ASN A 23 -11.42 -2.05 8.40
C ASN A 23 -11.71 -3.50 8.80
N TYR A 24 -11.74 -4.43 7.83
CA TYR A 24 -11.99 -5.86 8.12
C TYR A 24 -10.83 -6.56 8.85
N ARG A 25 -9.61 -5.95 8.85
CA ARG A 25 -8.46 -6.42 9.64
C ARG A 25 -8.31 -5.68 10.97
N LEU A 26 -8.51 -4.37 10.95
CA LEU A 26 -8.44 -3.52 12.13
C LEU A 26 -9.67 -2.60 12.14
N PRO A 27 -10.72 -2.94 12.89
CA PRO A 27 -11.89 -2.11 13.05
C PRO A 27 -11.52 -0.73 13.60
N LYS A 28 -12.04 0.33 12.96
CA LYS A 28 -11.63 1.70 13.24
C LYS A 28 -12.17 2.21 14.58
N ASP A 29 -13.29 1.68 15.04
CA ASP A 29 -13.83 1.91 16.40
C ASP A 29 -12.84 1.51 17.49
N ARG A 30 -12.20 0.34 17.36
CA ARG A 30 -11.16 -0.11 18.30
C ARG A 30 -9.92 0.79 18.29
N LEU A 31 -9.50 1.21 17.08
CA LEU A 31 -8.41 2.18 16.96
C LEU A 31 -8.77 3.52 17.61
N ASP A 32 -10.02 3.96 17.46
CA ASP A 32 -10.49 5.22 18.05
C ASP A 32 -10.55 5.14 19.59
N GLU A 33 -10.96 3.99 20.17
CA GLU A 33 -10.90 3.75 21.62
C GLU A 33 -9.46 3.89 22.15
N ASP A 34 -8.49 3.27 21.51
CA ASP A 34 -7.07 3.35 21.91
C ASP A 34 -6.52 4.77 21.78
N ILE A 35 -6.86 5.47 20.69
CA ILE A 35 -6.44 6.87 20.48
C ILE A 35 -7.06 7.75 21.55
N GLN A 36 -8.34 7.58 21.86
CA GLN A 36 -9.01 8.36 22.89
C GLN A 36 -8.35 8.19 24.26
N ALA A 37 -8.01 6.96 24.65
CA ALA A 37 -7.29 6.68 25.88
C ALA A 37 -5.92 7.40 25.95
N ILE A 38 -5.22 7.56 24.80
CA ILE A 38 -3.98 8.33 24.72
C ILE A 38 -4.27 9.83 24.88
N LEU A 39 -5.31 10.35 24.24
CA LEU A 39 -5.66 11.78 24.31
C LEU A 39 -6.08 12.19 25.73
N GLU A 40 -6.73 11.30 26.49
CA GLU A 40 -7.09 11.53 27.88
C GLU A 40 -5.89 11.73 28.83
N THR A 41 -4.69 11.34 28.39
CA THR A 41 -3.44 11.67 29.13
C THR A 41 -3.02 13.13 29.00
N GLY A 42 -3.74 13.96 28.22
CA GLY A 42 -3.47 15.39 28.05
C GLY A 42 -2.63 15.72 26.81
N VAL A 43 -2.47 14.77 25.87
CA VAL A 43 -1.80 15.03 24.58
C VAL A 43 -2.65 15.97 23.74
N GLN A 44 -2.02 17.06 23.26
CA GLN A 44 -2.64 18.01 22.35
C GLN A 44 -2.41 17.57 20.89
N VAL A 45 -3.34 17.86 19.99
CA VAL A 45 -3.22 17.52 18.57
C VAL A 45 -3.58 18.70 17.69
N GLU A 46 -2.72 18.99 16.72
CA GLU A 46 -2.96 19.95 15.66
C GLU A 46 -3.07 19.21 14.32
N PHE A 47 -4.27 19.20 13.76
CA PHE A 47 -4.56 18.56 12.47
C PHE A 47 -4.29 19.48 11.27
N GLY A 48 -4.14 18.89 10.08
CA GLY A 48 -3.92 19.61 8.83
C GLY A 48 -2.56 20.31 8.76
N LYS A 49 -1.61 19.90 9.59
CA LYS A 49 -0.27 20.50 9.68
C LYS A 49 0.78 19.63 8.99
N ARG A 50 1.15 19.99 7.80
CA ARG A 50 2.22 19.33 7.05
C ARG A 50 3.56 19.98 7.35
N ILE A 51 4.47 19.22 7.94
CA ILE A 51 5.84 19.67 8.21
C ILE A 51 6.58 19.92 6.89
N GLY A 52 7.23 21.08 6.81
CA GLY A 52 7.92 21.55 5.59
C GLY A 52 7.04 22.39 4.66
N LYS A 53 5.72 22.46 4.90
CA LYS A 53 4.79 23.32 4.18
C LYS A 53 4.09 24.33 5.11
N ASP A 54 3.38 23.83 6.11
CA ASP A 54 2.58 24.67 7.03
C ASP A 54 3.37 25.05 8.28
N ILE A 55 4.29 24.19 8.68
CA ILE A 55 5.20 24.37 9.83
C ILE A 55 6.58 23.86 9.46
N THR A 56 7.64 24.50 9.91
CA THR A 56 9.01 24.08 9.67
C THR A 56 9.59 23.32 10.86
N ILE A 57 10.53 22.42 10.63
CA ILE A 57 11.28 21.76 11.72
C ILE A 57 12.05 22.81 12.54
N GLN A 58 12.50 23.90 11.90
CA GLN A 58 13.25 24.95 12.57
C GLN A 58 12.38 25.71 13.57
N SER A 59 11.13 26.05 13.21
CA SER A 59 10.20 26.68 14.14
C SER A 59 9.86 25.77 15.32
N LEU A 60 9.61 24.47 15.06
CA LEU A 60 9.37 23.50 16.13
C LEU A 60 10.55 23.39 17.12
N ARG A 61 11.79 23.43 16.62
CA ARG A 61 12.99 23.41 17.47
C ARG A 61 13.18 24.66 18.30
N GLN A 62 12.57 25.78 17.92
CA GLN A 62 12.60 27.02 18.69
C GLN A 62 11.49 27.08 19.75
N GLU A 63 10.38 26.41 19.49
CA GLU A 63 9.18 26.46 20.31
C GLU A 63 9.11 25.31 21.34
N TYR A 64 9.72 24.16 21.05
CA TYR A 64 9.67 22.96 21.86
C TYR A 64 11.06 22.56 22.39
N ASP A 65 11.12 22.04 23.62
CA ASP A 65 12.35 21.52 24.23
C ASP A 65 12.89 20.28 23.49
N ALA A 66 12.01 19.47 22.91
CA ALA A 66 12.36 18.29 22.13
C ALA A 66 11.38 18.08 20.97
N VAL A 67 11.88 17.59 19.84
CA VAL A 67 11.09 17.25 18.66
C VAL A 67 11.34 15.79 18.30
N LEU A 68 10.28 14.95 18.37
CA LEU A 68 10.29 13.58 17.91
C LEU A 68 9.76 13.51 16.48
N ILE A 69 10.56 12.98 15.55
CA ILE A 69 10.15 12.76 14.15
C ILE A 69 9.61 11.34 14.01
N SER A 70 8.28 11.20 13.80
CA SER A 70 7.58 9.93 13.67
C SER A 70 6.60 9.96 12.51
N ILE A 71 7.07 10.42 11.34
CA ILE A 71 6.25 10.68 10.15
C ILE A 71 5.87 9.43 9.35
N GLY A 72 6.41 8.26 9.72
CA GLY A 72 6.16 6.99 9.03
C GLY A 72 6.74 6.93 7.62
N ALA A 73 6.25 5.98 6.82
CA ALA A 73 6.61 5.77 5.41
C ALA A 73 5.32 5.57 4.59
N SER A 74 4.71 6.68 4.17
CA SER A 74 3.42 6.70 3.47
C SER A 74 3.53 6.80 1.95
N THR A 75 4.74 6.63 1.39
CA THR A 75 4.99 6.64 -0.05
C THR A 75 5.40 5.27 -0.55
N ASP A 76 4.91 4.91 -1.73
CA ASP A 76 5.27 3.68 -2.43
C ASP A 76 6.62 3.81 -3.14
N LYS A 77 7.19 2.65 -3.49
CA LYS A 77 8.33 2.58 -4.40
C LYS A 77 7.82 2.47 -5.82
N LYS A 78 8.34 3.31 -6.69
CA LYS A 78 8.06 3.23 -8.12
C LYS A 78 8.70 1.97 -8.73
N LEU A 79 8.08 1.45 -9.78
CA LEU A 79 8.58 0.30 -10.52
C LEU A 79 9.71 0.68 -11.47
N GLY A 80 9.70 1.90 -12.00
CA GLY A 80 10.66 2.40 -13.00
C GLY A 80 10.46 1.75 -14.36
N ILE A 81 9.23 1.41 -14.73
CA ILE A 81 8.87 0.79 -16.00
C ILE A 81 8.06 1.73 -16.88
N GLU A 82 8.07 1.48 -18.18
CA GLU A 82 7.27 2.24 -19.14
C GLU A 82 5.78 2.13 -18.81
N GLY A 83 5.07 3.25 -18.89
CA GLY A 83 3.63 3.33 -18.61
C GLY A 83 3.25 3.39 -17.14
N GLU A 84 4.19 3.42 -16.19
CA GLU A 84 3.85 3.44 -14.74
C GLU A 84 3.10 4.71 -14.28
N HIS A 85 3.02 5.74 -15.14
CA HIS A 85 2.27 6.97 -14.88
C HIS A 85 0.97 7.06 -15.67
N ALA A 86 0.57 5.98 -16.36
CA ALA A 86 -0.67 5.93 -17.12
C ALA A 86 -1.89 6.08 -16.19
N GLU A 87 -2.98 6.60 -16.75
CA GLU A 87 -4.25 6.66 -16.03
C GLU A 87 -4.75 5.25 -15.70
N GLY A 88 -5.18 5.04 -14.45
CA GLY A 88 -5.52 3.72 -13.92
C GLY A 88 -4.37 3.00 -13.22
N VAL A 89 -3.13 3.53 -13.27
CA VAL A 89 -2.00 3.04 -12.46
C VAL A 89 -1.94 3.84 -11.16
N ILE A 90 -2.23 3.19 -10.05
CA ILE A 90 -2.33 3.84 -8.74
C ILE A 90 -1.42 3.18 -7.72
N SER A 91 -0.96 3.97 -6.76
CA SER A 91 -0.25 3.46 -5.59
C SER A 91 -1.19 2.65 -4.69
N ALA A 92 -0.79 1.45 -4.28
CA ALA A 92 -1.56 0.66 -3.33
C ALA A 92 -1.76 1.39 -1.99
N VAL A 93 -0.76 2.17 -1.55
CA VAL A 93 -0.87 2.98 -0.33
C VAL A 93 -1.89 4.11 -0.50
N SER A 94 -1.91 4.79 -1.64
CA SER A 94 -2.91 5.82 -1.94
C SER A 94 -4.32 5.22 -2.06
N PHE A 95 -4.45 4.10 -2.76
CA PHE A 95 -5.71 3.37 -2.88
C PHE A 95 -6.30 2.99 -1.51
N LEU A 96 -5.50 2.37 -0.64
CA LEU A 96 -5.95 1.98 0.69
C LEU A 96 -6.28 3.19 1.57
N ARG A 97 -5.52 4.28 1.44
CA ARG A 97 -5.82 5.53 2.14
C ARG A 97 -7.15 6.13 1.70
N ASP A 98 -7.40 6.20 0.39
CA ASP A 98 -8.64 6.75 -0.14
C ASP A 98 -9.85 5.92 0.33
N VAL A 99 -9.72 4.58 0.36
CA VAL A 99 -10.71 3.69 0.97
C VAL A 99 -10.89 3.96 2.47
N GLY A 100 -9.79 4.18 3.20
CA GLY A 100 -9.80 4.52 4.63
C GLY A 100 -10.40 5.90 4.94
N GLU A 101 -10.49 6.78 3.93
CA GLU A 101 -11.11 8.10 3.98
C GLU A 101 -12.55 8.12 3.43
N ASP A 102 -13.15 6.95 3.22
CA ASP A 102 -14.49 6.78 2.61
C ASP A 102 -14.59 7.33 1.17
N LYS A 103 -13.46 7.35 0.45
CA LYS A 103 -13.32 7.78 -0.95
C LYS A 103 -13.07 6.58 -1.87
N SER A 104 -13.78 5.49 -1.64
CA SER A 104 -13.59 4.26 -2.39
C SER A 104 -13.93 4.41 -3.87
N PRO A 105 -13.07 3.98 -4.80
CA PRO A 105 -13.42 3.91 -6.21
C PRO A 105 -14.44 2.78 -6.44
N ASP A 106 -15.28 2.94 -7.45
CA ASP A 106 -16.09 1.83 -7.96
C ASP A 106 -15.23 0.98 -8.90
N LEU A 107 -14.99 -0.26 -8.51
CA LEU A 107 -14.22 -1.23 -9.31
C LEU A 107 -15.12 -2.28 -9.98
N THR A 108 -16.43 -2.09 -9.97
CA THR A 108 -17.39 -3.03 -10.55
C THR A 108 -17.06 -3.33 -12.01
N GLY A 109 -16.89 -4.62 -12.31
CA GLY A 109 -16.57 -5.11 -13.65
C GLY A 109 -15.11 -4.93 -14.10
N GLN A 110 -14.28 -4.24 -13.33
CA GLN A 110 -12.87 -4.01 -13.67
C GLN A 110 -11.99 -5.22 -13.35
N GLU A 111 -10.89 -5.33 -14.05
CA GLU A 111 -9.81 -6.28 -13.74
C GLU A 111 -8.66 -5.52 -13.08
N VAL A 112 -8.18 -6.02 -11.95
CA VAL A 112 -7.18 -5.36 -11.12
C VAL A 112 -5.96 -6.26 -10.94
N ALA A 113 -4.79 -5.76 -11.30
CA ALA A 113 -3.52 -6.41 -11.04
C ALA A 113 -2.73 -5.62 -9.98
N VAL A 114 -2.34 -6.27 -8.90
CA VAL A 114 -1.51 -5.66 -7.85
C VAL A 114 -0.10 -6.22 -7.92
N ILE A 115 0.87 -5.33 -8.04
CA ILE A 115 2.29 -5.68 -8.13
C ILE A 115 2.89 -5.72 -6.73
N GLY A 116 3.32 -6.92 -6.30
CA GLY A 116 4.01 -7.07 -5.02
C GLY A 116 3.58 -8.31 -4.24
N GLY A 117 4.31 -8.61 -3.17
CA GLY A 117 4.09 -9.79 -2.32
C GLY A 117 4.21 -9.48 -0.82
N GLY A 118 3.91 -8.24 -0.42
CA GLY A 118 3.84 -7.81 0.98
C GLY A 118 2.42 -7.71 1.51
N ASN A 119 2.26 -7.45 2.80
CA ASN A 119 0.93 -7.30 3.43
C ASN A 119 0.08 -6.21 2.76
N VAL A 120 0.70 -5.11 2.32
CA VAL A 120 0.01 -4.04 1.57
C VAL A 120 -0.63 -4.56 0.28
N SER A 121 0.06 -5.48 -0.43
CA SER A 121 -0.49 -6.11 -1.64
C SER A 121 -1.69 -7.00 -1.31
N MET A 122 -1.64 -7.75 -0.21
CA MET A 122 -2.76 -8.59 0.26
C MET A 122 -3.96 -7.71 0.64
N ASP A 123 -3.72 -6.61 1.34
CA ASP A 123 -4.77 -5.65 1.70
C ASP A 123 -5.40 -5.01 0.45
N ALA A 124 -4.57 -4.62 -0.52
CA ALA A 124 -5.04 -3.99 -1.75
C ALA A 124 -5.91 -4.93 -2.59
N VAL A 125 -5.47 -6.18 -2.84
CA VAL A 125 -6.26 -7.14 -3.66
C VAL A 125 -7.57 -7.52 -2.99
N ARG A 126 -7.56 -7.77 -1.68
CA ARG A 126 -8.77 -8.11 -0.93
C ARG A 126 -9.74 -6.95 -0.86
N THR A 127 -9.23 -5.73 -0.75
CA THR A 127 -10.04 -4.50 -0.82
C THR A 127 -10.62 -4.31 -2.21
N ALA A 128 -9.83 -4.44 -3.28
CA ALA A 128 -10.31 -4.34 -4.65
C ALA A 128 -11.42 -5.37 -4.95
N LYS A 129 -11.26 -6.60 -4.45
CA LYS A 129 -12.31 -7.64 -4.59
C LYS A 129 -13.61 -7.23 -3.93
N ARG A 130 -13.55 -6.65 -2.72
CA ARG A 130 -14.72 -6.15 -1.97
C ARG A 130 -15.39 -4.94 -2.64
N LEU A 131 -14.62 -4.16 -3.40
CA LEU A 131 -15.13 -3.03 -4.19
C LEU A 131 -15.69 -3.45 -5.55
N GLY A 132 -15.92 -4.75 -5.78
CA GLY A 132 -16.63 -5.27 -6.94
C GLY A 132 -15.77 -5.60 -8.16
N ALA A 133 -14.45 -5.61 -8.03
CA ALA A 133 -13.58 -6.01 -9.14
C ALA A 133 -13.92 -7.42 -9.64
N LYS A 134 -14.10 -7.55 -10.97
CA LYS A 134 -14.46 -8.82 -11.64
C LYS A 134 -13.35 -9.85 -11.49
N LYS A 135 -12.13 -9.44 -11.74
CA LYS A 135 -10.92 -10.27 -11.61
C LYS A 135 -9.87 -9.50 -10.82
N VAL A 136 -9.23 -10.17 -9.86
CA VAL A 136 -8.14 -9.57 -9.08
C VAL A 136 -6.97 -10.55 -9.07
N SER A 137 -5.78 -10.05 -9.38
CA SER A 137 -4.56 -10.84 -9.39
C SER A 137 -3.40 -10.15 -8.68
N ILE A 138 -2.53 -10.95 -8.08
CA ILE A 138 -1.23 -10.53 -7.57
C ILE A 138 -0.17 -10.93 -8.59
N VAL A 139 0.66 -9.98 -9.00
CA VAL A 139 1.83 -10.24 -9.85
C VAL A 139 3.09 -10.13 -8.99
N TYR A 140 3.81 -11.23 -8.85
CA TYR A 140 4.99 -11.29 -8.00
C TYR A 140 6.18 -11.97 -8.68
N ARG A 141 7.32 -11.29 -8.65
CA ARG A 141 8.52 -11.74 -9.37
C ARG A 141 9.23 -12.98 -8.82
N ARG A 142 8.90 -13.40 -7.59
CA ARG A 142 9.49 -14.59 -6.93
C ARG A 142 8.43 -15.64 -6.65
N ARG A 143 8.79 -16.68 -5.89
CA ARG A 143 7.85 -17.73 -5.43
C ARG A 143 6.94 -17.19 -4.32
N THR A 144 5.82 -17.83 -4.11
CA THR A 144 4.94 -17.54 -2.96
C THR A 144 5.70 -17.61 -1.63
N ALA A 145 6.59 -18.60 -1.47
CA ALA A 145 7.43 -18.74 -0.26
C ALA A 145 8.42 -17.57 -0.04
N ASP A 146 8.67 -16.75 -1.06
CA ASP A 146 9.54 -15.55 -0.95
C ASP A 146 8.75 -14.27 -0.64
N MET A 147 7.42 -14.35 -0.55
CA MET A 147 6.57 -13.22 -0.17
C MET A 147 6.84 -12.81 1.28
N THR A 148 6.77 -11.52 1.53
CA THR A 148 6.94 -10.96 2.89
C THR A 148 5.60 -10.76 3.59
N ALA A 149 4.50 -11.05 2.93
CA ALA A 149 3.18 -11.10 3.54
C ALA A 149 3.08 -12.28 4.52
N LEU A 150 2.26 -12.13 5.54
CA LEU A 150 1.96 -13.20 6.47
C LEU A 150 1.26 -14.36 5.72
N PRO A 151 1.61 -15.63 6.00
CA PRO A 151 0.98 -16.77 5.34
C PRO A 151 -0.56 -16.74 5.39
N ALA A 152 -1.14 -16.42 6.54
CA ALA A 152 -2.58 -16.31 6.70
C ALA A 152 -3.23 -15.24 5.80
N GLU A 153 -2.50 -14.15 5.48
CA GLU A 153 -3.02 -13.13 4.56
C GLU A 153 -2.99 -13.58 3.10
N ILE A 154 -1.98 -14.36 2.73
CA ILE A 154 -1.89 -14.98 1.40
C ILE A 154 -3.02 -16.02 1.24
N GLU A 155 -3.19 -16.88 2.23
CA GLU A 155 -4.26 -17.89 2.26
C GLU A 155 -5.65 -17.22 2.20
N GLY A 156 -5.85 -16.15 2.97
CA GLY A 156 -7.07 -15.36 2.94
C GLY A 156 -7.35 -14.74 1.57
N ALA A 157 -6.33 -14.22 0.89
CA ALA A 157 -6.48 -13.68 -0.45
C ALA A 157 -6.88 -14.79 -1.47
N VAL A 158 -6.22 -15.94 -1.41
CA VAL A 158 -6.54 -17.09 -2.27
C VAL A 158 -7.95 -17.61 -2.01
N ALA A 159 -8.37 -17.70 -0.74
CA ALA A 159 -9.71 -18.13 -0.35
C ALA A 159 -10.81 -17.19 -0.87
N GLU A 160 -10.50 -15.90 -1.06
CA GLU A 160 -11.39 -14.91 -1.67
C GLU A 160 -11.37 -14.94 -3.22
N GLY A 161 -10.67 -15.89 -3.83
CA GLY A 161 -10.61 -16.08 -5.28
C GLY A 161 -9.64 -15.14 -6.01
N ILE A 162 -8.65 -14.62 -5.29
CA ILE A 162 -7.58 -13.80 -5.89
C ILE A 162 -6.53 -14.73 -6.51
N GLU A 163 -6.18 -14.46 -7.77
CA GLU A 163 -5.16 -15.20 -8.49
C GLU A 163 -3.76 -14.75 -8.09
N VAL A 164 -2.86 -15.70 -7.79
CA VAL A 164 -1.47 -15.40 -7.41
C VAL A 164 -0.52 -15.82 -8.53
N LEU A 165 -0.07 -14.83 -9.31
CA LEU A 165 0.84 -15.01 -10.45
C LEU A 165 2.29 -14.82 -9.98
N THR A 166 2.94 -15.92 -9.65
CA THR A 166 4.34 -15.91 -9.20
C THR A 166 5.33 -16.07 -10.35
N LEU A 167 6.60 -15.74 -10.10
CA LEU A 167 7.68 -15.79 -11.09
C LEU A 167 7.37 -14.95 -12.33
N LYS A 168 6.69 -13.82 -12.14
CA LYS A 168 6.35 -12.85 -13.17
C LYS A 168 6.76 -11.44 -12.71
N ALA A 169 7.73 -10.85 -13.41
CA ALA A 169 8.18 -9.47 -13.16
C ALA A 169 7.52 -8.52 -14.15
N PRO A 170 6.88 -7.43 -13.71
CA PRO A 170 6.35 -6.45 -14.63
C PRO A 170 7.48 -5.81 -15.44
N SER A 171 7.30 -5.68 -16.75
CA SER A 171 8.27 -5.08 -17.67
C SER A 171 7.81 -3.73 -18.22
N ARG A 172 6.54 -3.62 -18.58
CA ARG A 172 5.93 -2.36 -19.05
C ARG A 172 4.40 -2.42 -18.92
N ILE A 173 3.77 -1.28 -18.85
CA ILE A 173 2.31 -1.13 -18.82
C ILE A 173 1.83 -0.71 -20.21
N LYS A 174 0.83 -1.41 -20.72
CA LYS A 174 0.17 -1.07 -21.98
C LYS A 174 -0.93 -0.05 -21.72
N THR A 175 -0.98 0.98 -22.53
CA THR A 175 -2.08 1.96 -22.54
C THR A 175 -2.93 1.83 -23.79
N ASP A 176 -4.16 2.27 -23.69
CA ASP A 176 -5.05 2.48 -24.83
C ASP A 176 -4.75 3.83 -25.51
N GLU A 177 -5.55 4.18 -26.52
CA GLU A 177 -5.43 5.42 -27.30
C GLU A 177 -5.67 6.69 -26.45
N ASN A 178 -6.33 6.56 -25.31
CA ASN A 178 -6.66 7.65 -24.38
C ASN A 178 -5.64 7.77 -23.24
N GLY A 179 -4.63 6.88 -23.20
CA GLY A 179 -3.62 6.88 -22.15
C GLY A 179 -4.01 6.10 -20.87
N HIS A 180 -5.14 5.38 -20.86
CA HIS A 180 -5.55 4.53 -19.77
C HIS A 180 -4.83 3.18 -19.82
N VAL A 181 -4.60 2.57 -18.65
CA VAL A 181 -4.05 1.21 -18.58
C VAL A 181 -5.01 0.22 -19.24
N SER A 182 -4.47 -0.59 -20.15
CA SER A 182 -5.19 -1.65 -20.86
C SER A 182 -4.61 -3.04 -20.64
N GLY A 183 -3.52 -3.15 -19.91
CA GLY A 183 -2.89 -4.41 -19.53
C GLY A 183 -1.45 -4.21 -19.07
N ILE A 184 -0.81 -5.29 -18.71
CA ILE A 184 0.58 -5.30 -18.25
C ILE A 184 1.38 -6.41 -18.95
N TYR A 185 2.56 -6.06 -19.41
CA TYR A 185 3.53 -7.04 -19.86
C TYR A 185 4.39 -7.49 -18.69
N VAL A 186 4.62 -8.78 -18.61
CA VAL A 186 5.44 -9.39 -17.56
C VAL A 186 6.49 -10.30 -18.18
N THR A 187 7.67 -10.30 -17.61
CA THR A 187 8.73 -11.24 -17.99
C THR A 187 8.71 -12.41 -17.02
N PRO A 188 8.49 -13.64 -17.48
CA PRO A 188 8.65 -14.84 -16.66
C PRO A 188 10.05 -14.92 -16.06
N GLN A 189 10.14 -15.40 -14.84
CA GLN A 189 11.37 -15.47 -14.08
C GLN A 189 11.76 -16.91 -13.80
N MET A 190 13.07 -17.20 -13.90
CA MET A 190 13.64 -18.45 -13.43
C MET A 190 14.44 -18.23 -12.14
N ILE A 191 14.50 -19.23 -11.28
CA ILE A 191 15.27 -19.21 -10.06
C ILE A 191 16.75 -19.39 -10.41
N SER A 192 17.58 -18.39 -10.15
CA SER A 192 19.02 -18.46 -10.39
C SER A 192 19.80 -19.00 -9.19
N LYS A 193 19.35 -18.67 -7.97
CA LYS A 193 20.00 -19.08 -6.72
C LYS A 193 19.02 -18.99 -5.55
N ILE A 194 19.21 -19.85 -4.55
CA ILE A 194 18.54 -19.72 -3.25
C ILE A 194 19.61 -19.43 -2.20
N LYS A 195 19.45 -18.31 -1.48
CA LYS A 195 20.32 -17.96 -0.36
C LYS A 195 19.44 -17.65 0.86
N ASP A 196 19.75 -18.27 1.98
CA ASP A 196 19.00 -18.10 3.25
C ASP A 196 17.48 -18.31 3.07
N GLY A 197 17.12 -19.33 2.28
CA GLY A 197 15.73 -19.67 1.96
C GLY A 197 15.07 -18.80 0.89
N ARG A 198 15.65 -17.66 0.51
CA ARG A 198 15.09 -16.71 -0.45
C ARG A 198 15.64 -16.89 -1.85
N ALA A 199 14.74 -16.93 -2.85
CA ALA A 199 15.13 -17.05 -4.24
C ALA A 199 15.63 -15.71 -4.82
N SER A 200 16.78 -15.78 -5.49
CA SER A 200 17.18 -14.80 -6.51
C SER A 200 16.61 -15.26 -7.85
N VAL A 201 16.11 -14.33 -8.65
CA VAL A 201 15.49 -14.64 -9.93
C VAL A 201 16.14 -13.84 -11.05
N CYS A 202 16.10 -14.40 -12.26
CA CYS A 202 16.53 -13.73 -13.48
C CYS A 202 15.46 -13.94 -14.57
N PRO A 203 15.34 -12.99 -15.52
CA PRO A 203 14.36 -13.07 -16.59
C PRO A 203 14.66 -14.22 -17.56
N THR A 204 13.63 -14.81 -18.13
CA THR A 204 13.76 -15.84 -19.18
C THR A 204 14.01 -15.26 -20.57
N GLY A 205 13.74 -13.96 -20.77
CA GLY A 205 13.88 -13.26 -22.05
C GLY A 205 12.59 -13.19 -22.87
N GLU A 206 11.53 -13.87 -22.45
CA GLU A 206 10.20 -13.81 -23.07
C GLU A 206 9.31 -12.82 -22.33
N GLU A 207 8.27 -12.31 -23.00
CA GLU A 207 7.23 -11.50 -22.38
C GLU A 207 5.86 -12.17 -22.53
N ASP A 208 5.09 -12.18 -21.45
CA ASP A 208 3.67 -12.52 -21.43
C ASP A 208 2.85 -11.25 -21.31
N PHE A 209 1.61 -11.26 -21.79
CA PHE A 209 0.63 -10.19 -21.60
C PHE A 209 -0.50 -10.64 -20.66
N LEU A 210 -0.85 -9.80 -19.70
CA LEU A 210 -1.90 -10.02 -18.71
C LEU A 210 -2.96 -8.92 -18.82
#